data_4baedb8561b157c02ed45e154ffbd660
#
_entry.id   4baedb8561b157c02ed45e154ffbd660
#
_cell.length_a   1.000
_cell.length_b   1.000
_cell.length_c   1.000
_cell.angle_alpha   90.00
_cell.angle_beta   90.00
_cell.angle_gamma   90.00
#
_symmetry.space_group_name_H-M   'P 1'
#
loop_
_entity.id
_entity.type
_entity.pdbx_description
1 polymer ?
#
loop_
_entity_poly.entity_id
_entity_poly.type
_entity_poly.pdbx_seq_one_letter_code
_entity_poly.pdbx_strand_id
1 'polypeptide(L)'
;DLGANLSSRLIQFVASGGAIFLLMWAYSQNIKVSAILFISGITLVVSLLGVTFGLIWVGRKLGQGKMGAWQLAWARIHRRAMDNSVQLISFAVTIMLLLIVLVMRNDMVQQWQNQLPQGTPNYFLVNISQAQQPNLQQHFVINQVEIDKFYPVIRGRFVAVNDEKVRTAVSKEDPEEQNNGRDGLGREANLTWSNTLQKGSEVIAGKWFGDNNYSDTEAQRPYEVSIEEGIAQRMQLGLGDKLTFNIGSEIVEVNVTSIRNVNWQSMQPNFFFVIEPRALKSFIPTYISSFNLPTERKFDITQLMQPFANVTLIDVDARINQLRNIVYQVSMAVEFILILVLAAGALVLIAQVQASMDERQQELAILRTLGAKGRLIRASVVFEFIIIGVVAGAIAAAANEFSLYMLQTQIFQMPASLHLEYWIIAPVAGALVVGILGALGCWRLLSLNTSQLLRQMV
;
A
#
# COMPACT_ATOMS: atom_id res chain seq x y z
N ASP A 1 45.50 -23.56 5.17
CA ASP A 1 44.22 -23.77 5.91
C ASP A 1 43.29 -22.55 6.01
N LEU A 2 43.84 -21.34 5.83
CA LEU A 2 43.01 -20.12 5.81
C LEU A 2 42.07 -20.02 4.60
N GLY A 3 42.49 -20.53 3.42
CA GLY A 3 41.69 -20.51 2.20
C GLY A 3 40.50 -21.49 2.22
N ALA A 4 40.64 -22.63 2.85
CA ALA A 4 39.58 -23.64 2.97
C ALA A 4 38.46 -23.19 3.93
N ASN A 5 38.80 -22.44 5.00
CA ASN A 5 37.85 -21.87 5.93
C ASN A 5 37.08 -20.69 5.35
N LEU A 6 37.67 -19.87 4.49
CA LEU A 6 37.01 -18.78 3.81
C LEU A 6 35.98 -19.30 2.77
N SER A 7 36.34 -20.31 2.00
CA SER A 7 35.44 -20.89 1.00
C SER A 7 34.22 -21.57 1.64
N SER A 8 34.40 -22.26 2.77
CA SER A 8 33.28 -22.91 3.48
C SER A 8 32.30 -21.88 4.08
N ARG A 9 32.81 -20.78 4.62
CA ARG A 9 31.96 -19.66 5.14
C ARG A 9 31.19 -18.95 4.02
N LEU A 10 31.86 -18.71 2.88
CA LEU A 10 31.22 -18.11 1.70
C LEU A 10 30.08 -19.00 1.18
N ILE A 11 30.33 -20.31 1.08
CA ILE A 11 29.31 -21.28 0.66
C ILE A 11 28.11 -21.27 1.64
N GLN A 12 28.37 -21.22 2.95
CA GLN A 12 27.29 -21.12 3.97
C GLN A 12 26.48 -19.85 3.83
N PHE A 13 27.11 -18.70 3.60
CA PHE A 13 26.40 -17.42 3.38
C PHE A 13 25.57 -17.42 2.11
N VAL A 14 26.10 -17.95 1.01
CA VAL A 14 25.37 -18.06 -0.26
C VAL A 14 24.21 -19.06 -0.14
N ALA A 15 24.43 -20.20 0.52
CA ALA A 15 23.39 -21.19 0.73
C ALA A 15 22.26 -20.67 1.62
N SER A 16 22.58 -19.98 2.73
CA SER A 16 21.56 -19.38 3.60
C SER A 16 20.82 -18.24 2.92
N GLY A 17 21.50 -17.38 2.17
CA GLY A 17 20.87 -16.32 1.36
C GLY A 17 19.94 -16.88 0.30
N GLY A 18 20.39 -17.93 -0.42
CA GLY A 18 19.56 -18.63 -1.40
C GLY A 18 18.33 -19.30 -0.77
N ALA A 19 18.48 -19.92 0.39
CA ALA A 19 17.35 -20.51 1.13
C ALA A 19 16.31 -19.44 1.57
N ILE A 20 16.78 -18.31 2.08
CA ILE A 20 15.90 -17.18 2.45
C ILE A 20 15.15 -16.68 1.22
N PHE A 21 15.84 -16.46 0.10
CA PHE A 21 15.22 -16.02 -1.15
C PHE A 21 14.16 -17.02 -1.65
N LEU A 22 14.47 -18.31 -1.63
CA LEU A 22 13.54 -19.37 -2.03
C LEU A 22 12.30 -19.42 -1.13
N LEU A 23 12.47 -19.28 0.18
CA LEU A 23 11.36 -19.18 1.12
C LEU A 23 10.50 -17.95 0.84
N MET A 24 11.11 -16.79 0.64
CA MET A 24 10.39 -15.56 0.29
C MET A 24 9.60 -15.72 -1.00
N TRP A 25 10.19 -16.35 -2.02
CA TRP A 25 9.51 -16.61 -3.29
C TRP A 25 8.37 -17.62 -3.13
N ALA A 26 8.59 -18.72 -2.42
CA ALA A 26 7.57 -19.73 -2.18
C ALA A 26 6.34 -19.15 -1.44
N TYR A 27 6.57 -18.23 -0.50
CA TYR A 27 5.51 -17.58 0.26
C TYR A 27 4.78 -16.46 -0.52
N SER A 28 5.54 -15.61 -1.22
CA SER A 28 4.95 -14.45 -1.92
C SER A 28 4.31 -14.81 -3.26
N GLN A 29 4.64 -15.97 -3.82
CA GLN A 29 4.23 -16.40 -5.17
C GLN A 29 4.59 -15.38 -6.28
N ASN A 30 5.38 -14.35 -5.93
CA ASN A 30 5.75 -13.25 -6.81
C ASN A 30 7.25 -12.97 -6.73
N ILE A 31 7.96 -13.32 -7.81
CA ILE A 31 9.41 -13.19 -7.87
C ILE A 31 9.89 -11.73 -7.76
N LYS A 32 9.10 -10.75 -8.28
CA LYS A 32 9.44 -9.34 -8.21
C LYS A 32 9.42 -8.83 -6.76
N VAL A 33 8.36 -9.18 -6.00
CA VAL A 33 8.25 -8.82 -4.58
C VAL A 33 9.41 -9.40 -3.79
N SER A 34 9.68 -10.70 -3.96
CA SER A 34 10.78 -11.39 -3.28
C SER A 34 12.14 -10.80 -3.62
N ALA A 35 12.38 -10.48 -4.89
CA ALA A 35 13.63 -9.87 -5.33
C ALA A 35 13.82 -8.46 -4.72
N ILE A 36 12.78 -7.62 -4.70
CA ILE A 36 12.84 -6.27 -4.12
C ILE A 36 13.15 -6.35 -2.63
N LEU A 37 12.44 -7.18 -1.88
CA LEU A 37 12.67 -7.34 -0.44
C LEU A 37 14.06 -7.92 -0.15
N PHE A 38 14.51 -8.89 -0.93
CA PHE A 38 15.82 -9.49 -0.77
C PHE A 38 16.96 -8.51 -1.07
N ILE A 39 16.85 -7.74 -2.16
CA ILE A 39 17.83 -6.71 -2.53
C ILE A 39 17.83 -5.59 -1.47
N SER A 40 16.66 -5.17 -0.97
CA SER A 40 16.60 -4.18 0.09
C SER A 40 17.27 -4.66 1.39
N GLY A 41 17.09 -5.93 1.74
CA GLY A 41 17.79 -6.57 2.85
C GLY A 41 19.31 -6.59 2.68
N ILE A 42 19.80 -6.94 1.49
CA ILE A 42 21.25 -6.90 1.16
C ILE A 42 21.77 -5.46 1.23
N THR A 43 21.03 -4.49 0.66
CA THR A 43 21.41 -3.07 0.68
C THR A 43 21.49 -2.57 2.11
N LEU A 44 20.56 -2.98 2.98
CA LEU A 44 20.62 -2.69 4.42
C LEU A 44 21.91 -3.24 5.04
N VAL A 45 22.23 -4.50 4.84
CA VAL A 45 23.44 -5.13 5.40
C VAL A 45 24.69 -4.41 4.92
N VAL A 46 24.80 -4.09 3.63
CA VAL A 46 25.92 -3.36 3.05
C VAL A 46 26.03 -1.94 3.63
N SER A 47 24.91 -1.23 3.75
CA SER A 47 24.89 0.11 4.34
C SER A 47 25.30 0.08 5.82
N LEU A 48 24.90 -0.94 6.56
CA LEU A 48 25.27 -1.16 7.95
C LEU A 48 26.78 -1.42 8.11
N LEU A 49 27.37 -2.20 7.23
CA LEU A 49 28.83 -2.37 7.21
C LEU A 49 29.53 -1.02 6.93
N GLY A 50 29.05 -0.25 5.96
CA GLY A 50 29.57 1.09 5.65
C GLY A 50 29.47 2.05 6.86
N VAL A 51 28.34 2.08 7.55
CA VAL A 51 28.13 2.90 8.75
C VAL A 51 29.01 2.41 9.90
N THR A 52 29.23 1.11 10.06
CA THR A 52 30.16 0.59 11.07
C THR A 52 31.57 1.14 10.84
N PHE A 53 32.05 1.13 9.59
CA PHE A 53 33.34 1.74 9.25
C PHE A 53 33.33 3.26 9.50
N GLY A 54 32.23 3.95 9.19
CA GLY A 54 32.01 5.36 9.49
C GLY A 54 32.07 5.66 11.00
N LEU A 55 31.39 4.84 11.82
CA LEU A 55 31.40 4.95 13.29
C LEU A 55 32.81 4.73 13.86
N ILE A 56 33.58 3.78 13.32
CA ILE A 56 34.97 3.56 13.68
C ILE A 56 35.80 4.81 13.40
N TRP A 57 35.62 5.43 12.24
CA TRP A 57 36.32 6.63 11.83
C TRP A 57 35.93 7.87 12.68
N VAL A 58 34.63 8.07 12.90
CA VAL A 58 34.09 9.15 13.76
C VAL A 58 34.48 8.97 15.21
N GLY A 59 34.42 7.74 15.73
CA GLY A 59 34.84 7.41 17.09
C GLY A 59 36.32 7.74 17.38
N ARG A 60 37.18 7.58 16.35
CA ARG A 60 38.59 7.98 16.42
C ARG A 60 38.78 9.48 16.62
N LYS A 61 37.87 10.30 16.04
CA LYS A 61 37.92 11.76 16.04
C LYS A 61 37.26 12.36 17.30
N LEU A 62 36.16 11.76 17.76
CA LEU A 62 35.39 12.22 18.94
C LEU A 62 35.91 11.68 20.27
N GLY A 63 36.73 10.62 20.25
CA GLY A 63 37.32 10.02 21.47
C GLY A 63 38.49 10.81 22.06
N GLN A 64 38.92 11.92 21.44
CA GLN A 64 40.02 12.78 21.93
C GLN A 64 39.45 13.92 22.78
N GLY A 65 39.34 13.72 24.11
CA GLY A 65 38.86 14.78 25.02
C GLY A 65 38.80 14.35 26.49
N LYS A 66 38.19 15.16 27.37
CA LYS A 66 38.13 14.90 28.82
C LYS A 66 37.26 13.66 29.13
N MET A 67 37.73 12.78 30.03
CA MET A 67 37.10 11.51 30.44
C MET A 67 35.64 11.68 30.94
N GLY A 68 34.66 11.48 30.07
CA GLY A 68 33.22 11.42 30.37
C GLY A 68 32.59 10.06 30.02
N ALA A 69 31.39 9.78 30.54
CA ALA A 69 30.66 8.55 30.26
C ALA A 69 30.40 8.35 28.75
N TRP A 70 30.16 9.44 28.01
CA TRP A 70 30.00 9.48 26.58
C TRP A 70 31.25 9.01 25.82
N GLN A 71 32.42 9.46 26.21
CA GLN A 71 33.68 9.08 25.57
C GLN A 71 34.05 7.62 25.83
N LEU A 72 33.78 7.13 27.03
CA LEU A 72 33.95 5.72 27.36
C LEU A 72 33.03 4.84 26.52
N ALA A 73 31.77 5.27 26.26
CA ALA A 73 30.86 4.57 25.40
C ALA A 73 31.40 4.50 23.95
N TRP A 74 31.85 5.62 23.39
CA TRP A 74 32.42 5.65 22.02
C TRP A 74 33.71 4.83 21.90
N ALA A 75 34.61 4.91 22.88
CA ALA A 75 35.84 4.12 22.91
C ALA A 75 35.53 2.62 22.93
N ARG A 76 34.50 2.22 23.64
CA ARG A 76 34.07 0.82 23.73
C ARG A 76 33.43 0.33 22.39
N ILE A 77 32.56 1.14 21.77
CA ILE A 77 31.99 0.85 20.45
C ILE A 77 33.11 0.65 19.43
N HIS A 78 34.13 1.51 19.45
CA HIS A 78 35.27 1.40 18.55
C HIS A 78 36.09 0.15 18.77
N ARG A 79 36.38 -0.21 20.03
CA ARG A 79 37.21 -1.37 20.38
C ARG A 79 36.52 -2.69 20.01
N ARG A 80 35.18 -2.76 20.06
CA ARG A 80 34.38 -3.93 19.77
C ARG A 80 33.54 -3.76 18.50
N ALA A 81 34.14 -3.15 17.50
CA ALA A 81 33.40 -2.82 16.27
C ALA A 81 32.73 -4.02 15.60
N MET A 82 33.36 -5.19 15.60
CA MET A 82 32.81 -6.41 14.97
C MET A 82 31.61 -6.96 15.74
N ASP A 83 31.68 -7.06 17.08
CA ASP A 83 30.57 -7.58 17.89
C ASP A 83 29.40 -6.63 17.91
N ASN A 84 29.69 -5.33 18.02
CA ASN A 84 28.67 -4.27 17.92
C ASN A 84 28.04 -4.20 16.54
N SER A 85 28.76 -4.58 15.45
CA SER A 85 28.19 -4.65 14.09
C SER A 85 27.11 -5.70 13.99
N VAL A 86 27.33 -6.89 14.54
CA VAL A 86 26.33 -7.97 14.53
C VAL A 86 25.07 -7.54 15.29
N GLN A 87 25.23 -6.90 16.46
CA GLN A 87 24.13 -6.37 17.24
C GLN A 87 23.38 -5.28 16.45
N LEU A 88 24.11 -4.35 15.85
CA LEU A 88 23.57 -3.24 15.09
C LEU A 88 22.78 -3.72 13.87
N ILE A 89 23.31 -4.73 13.13
CA ILE A 89 22.60 -5.37 12.01
C ILE A 89 21.30 -6.01 12.47
N SER A 90 21.35 -6.79 13.55
CA SER A 90 20.15 -7.47 14.07
C SER A 90 19.05 -6.48 14.49
N PHE A 91 19.42 -5.41 15.17
CA PHE A 91 18.45 -4.38 15.58
C PHE A 91 17.91 -3.60 14.40
N ALA A 92 18.77 -3.20 13.45
CA ALA A 92 18.33 -2.46 12.29
C ALA A 92 17.38 -3.29 11.40
N VAL A 93 17.67 -4.59 11.19
CA VAL A 93 16.77 -5.48 10.45
C VAL A 93 15.42 -5.64 11.16
N THR A 94 15.44 -5.84 12.49
CA THR A 94 14.21 -5.95 13.28
C THR A 94 13.37 -4.67 13.21
N ILE A 95 14.01 -3.50 13.40
CA ILE A 95 13.34 -2.19 13.32
C ILE A 95 12.84 -1.94 11.89
N MET A 96 13.61 -2.26 10.85
CA MET A 96 13.20 -2.11 9.46
C MET A 96 11.96 -2.94 9.14
N LEU A 97 11.94 -4.23 9.50
CA LEU A 97 10.78 -5.09 9.26
C LEU A 97 9.54 -4.57 9.97
N LEU A 98 9.69 -4.11 11.21
CA LEU A 98 8.61 -3.52 11.98
C LEU A 98 8.09 -2.24 11.32
N LEU A 99 8.98 -1.37 10.84
CA LEU A 99 8.63 -0.14 10.14
C LEU A 99 7.92 -0.41 8.81
N ILE A 100 8.42 -1.35 8.00
CA ILE A 100 7.77 -1.72 6.72
C ILE A 100 6.32 -2.12 6.97
N VAL A 101 6.09 -3.01 7.93
CA VAL A 101 4.72 -3.48 8.23
C VAL A 101 3.86 -2.36 8.80
N LEU A 102 4.40 -1.53 9.69
CA LEU A 102 3.69 -0.40 10.31
C LEU A 102 3.28 0.65 9.27
N VAL A 103 4.23 1.07 8.41
CA VAL A 103 3.99 2.09 7.39
C VAL A 103 3.04 1.58 6.32
N MET A 104 3.28 0.37 5.80
CA MET A 104 2.38 -0.25 4.82
C MET A 104 0.95 -0.35 5.34
N ARG A 105 0.77 -0.77 6.60
CA ARG A 105 -0.55 -0.79 7.24
C ARG A 105 -1.19 0.59 7.25
N ASN A 106 -0.45 1.60 7.72
CA ASN A 106 -0.97 2.97 7.82
C ASN A 106 -1.32 3.53 6.44
N ASP A 107 -0.46 3.36 5.46
CA ASP A 107 -0.66 3.81 4.08
C ASP A 107 -1.89 3.14 3.45
N MET A 108 -2.01 1.82 3.60
CA MET A 108 -3.18 1.09 3.08
C MET A 108 -4.47 1.56 3.73
N VAL A 109 -4.50 1.74 5.05
CA VAL A 109 -5.69 2.23 5.77
C VAL A 109 -6.02 3.67 5.35
N GLN A 110 -5.01 4.54 5.25
CA GLN A 110 -5.18 5.94 4.88
C GLN A 110 -5.63 6.09 3.42
N GLN A 111 -5.06 5.32 2.51
CA GLN A 111 -5.47 5.28 1.12
C GLN A 111 -6.92 4.79 0.98
N TRP A 112 -7.31 3.80 1.75
CA TRP A 112 -8.69 3.31 1.80
C TRP A 112 -9.67 4.35 2.32
N GLN A 113 -9.30 5.08 3.38
CA GLN A 113 -10.12 6.19 3.90
C GLN A 113 -10.24 7.34 2.90
N ASN A 114 -9.19 7.63 2.15
CA ASN A 114 -9.18 8.65 1.12
C ASN A 114 -10.01 8.26 -0.13
N GLN A 115 -10.15 6.97 -0.40
CA GLN A 115 -10.99 6.45 -1.49
C GLN A 115 -12.49 6.54 -1.16
N LEU A 116 -12.86 6.60 0.12
CA LEU A 116 -14.23 6.74 0.61
C LEU A 116 -14.37 8.01 1.46
N PRO A 117 -14.30 9.21 0.85
CA PRO A 117 -14.45 10.46 1.59
C PRO A 117 -15.82 10.53 2.28
N GLN A 118 -15.90 11.32 3.33
CA GLN A 118 -17.19 11.61 4.00
C GLN A 118 -18.17 12.19 2.98
N GLY A 119 -19.38 11.64 2.92
CA GLY A 119 -20.38 12.04 1.93
C GLY A 119 -20.39 11.20 0.65
N THR A 120 -19.55 10.17 0.55
CA THR A 120 -19.63 9.20 -0.57
C THR A 120 -21.04 8.58 -0.62
N PRO A 121 -21.68 8.49 -1.80
CA PRO A 121 -22.99 7.87 -1.94
C PRO A 121 -22.98 6.43 -1.42
N ASN A 122 -23.95 6.12 -0.57
CA ASN A 122 -24.14 4.77 -0.03
C ASN A 122 -25.42 4.09 -0.54
N TYR A 123 -26.22 4.84 -1.31
CA TYR A 123 -27.43 4.33 -1.96
C TYR A 123 -27.45 4.70 -3.44
N PHE A 124 -27.86 3.75 -4.27
CA PHE A 124 -28.08 3.96 -5.70
C PHE A 124 -29.53 3.73 -6.05
N LEU A 125 -30.06 4.62 -6.88
CA LEU A 125 -31.39 4.54 -7.46
C LEU A 125 -31.24 4.15 -8.95
N VAL A 126 -31.87 3.08 -9.34
CA VAL A 126 -31.87 2.59 -10.74
C VAL A 126 -33.29 2.42 -11.26
N ASN A 127 -33.44 2.38 -12.57
CA ASN A 127 -34.74 2.30 -13.25
C ASN A 127 -35.65 3.51 -13.00
N ILE A 128 -35.09 4.70 -12.82
CA ILE A 128 -35.88 5.94 -12.73
C ILE A 128 -36.36 6.29 -14.13
N SER A 129 -37.68 6.45 -14.32
CA SER A 129 -38.23 6.92 -15.58
C SER A 129 -38.07 8.43 -15.74
N GLN A 130 -38.05 8.91 -16.99
CA GLN A 130 -37.94 10.34 -17.28
C GLN A 130 -39.06 11.17 -16.61
N ALA A 131 -40.28 10.62 -16.55
CA ALA A 131 -41.42 11.28 -15.92
C ALA A 131 -41.31 11.40 -14.39
N GLN A 132 -40.59 10.47 -13.76
CA GLN A 132 -40.40 10.44 -12.30
C GLN A 132 -39.28 11.37 -11.81
N GLN A 133 -38.31 11.68 -12.68
CA GLN A 133 -37.11 12.43 -12.31
C GLN A 133 -37.41 13.75 -11.58
N PRO A 134 -38.31 14.67 -12.08
CA PRO A 134 -38.60 15.94 -11.40
C PRO A 134 -39.22 15.73 -10.02
N ASN A 135 -40.20 14.82 -9.93
CA ASN A 135 -40.90 14.53 -8.68
C ASN A 135 -39.97 13.93 -7.63
N LEU A 136 -39.08 13.03 -8.06
CA LEU A 136 -38.08 12.40 -7.20
C LEU A 136 -37.06 13.43 -6.68
N GLN A 137 -36.57 14.30 -7.55
CA GLN A 137 -35.66 15.39 -7.14
C GLN A 137 -36.31 16.32 -6.13
N GLN A 138 -37.58 16.76 -6.37
CA GLN A 138 -38.28 17.61 -5.44
C GLN A 138 -38.53 16.92 -4.09
N HIS A 139 -38.91 15.65 -4.11
CA HIS A 139 -39.16 14.88 -2.90
C HIS A 139 -37.89 14.73 -2.04
N PHE A 140 -36.74 14.51 -2.64
CA PHE A 140 -35.44 14.40 -1.95
C PHE A 140 -35.03 15.75 -1.35
N VAL A 141 -35.21 16.84 -2.07
CA VAL A 141 -34.96 18.22 -1.56
C VAL A 141 -35.81 18.52 -0.34
N ILE A 142 -37.12 18.20 -0.37
CA ILE A 142 -38.05 18.41 0.76
C ILE A 142 -37.57 17.62 2.00
N ASN A 143 -37.06 16.43 1.81
CA ASN A 143 -36.55 15.58 2.88
C ASN A 143 -35.08 15.88 3.26
N GLN A 144 -34.49 16.95 2.75
CA GLN A 144 -33.10 17.36 3.03
C GLN A 144 -32.08 16.26 2.71
N VAL A 145 -32.27 15.54 1.62
CA VAL A 145 -31.34 14.57 1.09
C VAL A 145 -30.84 15.07 -0.26
N GLU A 146 -29.55 15.27 -0.36
CA GLU A 146 -28.90 15.69 -1.61
C GLU A 146 -28.77 14.47 -2.53
N ILE A 147 -29.42 14.55 -3.70
CA ILE A 147 -29.31 13.54 -4.74
C ILE A 147 -28.30 14.00 -5.80
N ASP A 148 -27.46 13.09 -6.23
CA ASP A 148 -26.45 13.36 -7.26
C ASP A 148 -27.13 13.53 -8.65
N LYS A 149 -26.31 13.83 -9.64
CA LYS A 149 -26.74 13.99 -11.03
C LYS A 149 -27.44 12.70 -11.54
N PHE A 150 -28.51 12.89 -12.32
CA PHE A 150 -29.16 11.79 -13.01
C PHE A 150 -28.38 11.41 -14.28
N TYR A 151 -27.93 10.17 -14.34
CA TYR A 151 -27.21 9.61 -15.48
C TYR A 151 -28.18 8.82 -16.34
N PRO A 152 -28.40 9.22 -17.62
CA PRO A 152 -29.24 8.46 -18.54
C PRO A 152 -28.55 7.13 -18.89
N VAL A 153 -29.33 6.06 -18.92
CA VAL A 153 -28.83 4.71 -19.23
C VAL A 153 -29.75 4.05 -20.24
N ILE A 154 -29.14 3.50 -21.27
CA ILE A 154 -29.78 2.66 -22.26
C ILE A 154 -29.07 1.31 -22.29
N ARG A 155 -29.83 0.23 -22.30
CA ARG A 155 -29.26 -1.11 -22.47
C ARG A 155 -29.07 -1.36 -23.98
N GLY A 156 -27.83 -1.60 -24.33
CA GLY A 156 -27.43 -1.97 -25.69
C GLY A 156 -26.61 -3.25 -25.71
N ARG A 157 -26.69 -4.00 -26.77
CA ARG A 157 -25.84 -5.17 -26.97
C ARG A 157 -24.70 -4.78 -27.91
N PHE A 158 -23.47 -5.02 -27.49
CA PHE A 158 -22.29 -4.81 -28.31
C PHE A 158 -22.16 -5.98 -29.31
N VAL A 159 -22.18 -5.72 -30.62
CA VAL A 159 -22.34 -6.77 -31.64
C VAL A 159 -21.20 -6.85 -32.63
N ALA A 160 -20.45 -5.78 -32.90
CA ALA A 160 -19.35 -5.81 -33.84
C ALA A 160 -18.27 -4.75 -33.54
N VAL A 161 -17.06 -5.02 -33.99
CA VAL A 161 -15.92 -4.09 -34.05
C VAL A 161 -15.42 -4.08 -35.50
N ASN A 162 -15.29 -2.89 -36.09
CA ASN A 162 -14.81 -2.73 -37.48
C ASN A 162 -15.50 -3.68 -38.47
N ASP A 163 -16.84 -3.84 -38.33
CA ASP A 163 -17.71 -4.74 -39.13
C ASP A 163 -17.46 -6.25 -38.93
N GLU A 164 -16.48 -6.63 -38.08
CA GLU A 164 -16.33 -8.02 -37.64
C GLU A 164 -17.38 -8.35 -36.59
N LYS A 165 -18.38 -9.17 -37.01
CA LYS A 165 -19.40 -9.68 -36.07
C LYS A 165 -18.74 -10.54 -35.00
N VAL A 166 -19.05 -10.22 -33.76
CA VAL A 166 -18.60 -11.02 -32.65
C VAL A 166 -19.47 -12.25 -32.51
N ARG A 167 -18.81 -13.39 -32.51
CA ARG A 167 -19.47 -14.66 -32.26
C ARG A 167 -19.94 -14.69 -30.80
N THR A 168 -21.25 -14.75 -30.61
CA THR A 168 -21.87 -15.04 -29.32
C THR A 168 -21.48 -16.46 -28.93
N ALA A 169 -20.71 -16.64 -27.89
CA ALA A 169 -20.43 -17.95 -27.29
C ALA A 169 -21.70 -18.48 -26.60
N VAL A 170 -22.64 -18.99 -27.43
CA VAL A 170 -23.82 -19.75 -27.01
C VAL A 170 -23.93 -21.00 -27.90
N SER A 171 -22.81 -21.65 -28.17
CA SER A 171 -22.82 -23.02 -28.63
C SER A 171 -21.97 -23.83 -27.68
N LYS A 172 -22.64 -24.69 -26.90
CA LYS A 172 -22.01 -25.62 -25.95
C LYS A 172 -21.35 -26.82 -26.64
N GLU A 173 -21.24 -26.82 -27.98
CA GLU A 173 -20.91 -28.03 -28.75
C GLU A 173 -19.46 -28.16 -29.23
N ASP A 174 -18.62 -27.09 -29.13
CA ASP A 174 -17.23 -27.20 -29.53
C ASP A 174 -16.27 -26.52 -28.49
N PRO A 175 -15.54 -27.30 -27.67
CA PRO A 175 -14.60 -26.78 -26.69
C PRO A 175 -13.34 -26.13 -27.29
N GLU A 176 -12.97 -26.42 -28.54
CA GLU A 176 -11.75 -25.92 -29.17
C GLU A 176 -11.90 -24.52 -29.81
N GLU A 177 -13.13 -24.05 -30.07
CA GLU A 177 -13.39 -22.69 -30.58
C GLU A 177 -13.48 -21.60 -29.48
N GLN A 178 -13.36 -21.96 -28.20
CA GLN A 178 -13.51 -21.03 -27.05
C GLN A 178 -12.33 -20.04 -26.88
N ASN A 179 -11.24 -20.18 -27.61
CA ASN A 179 -10.00 -19.45 -27.29
C ASN A 179 -9.68 -18.26 -28.23
N ASN A 180 -10.51 -17.94 -29.21
CA ASN A 180 -10.25 -16.86 -30.19
C ASN A 180 -11.30 -15.75 -30.23
N GLY A 181 -12.20 -15.66 -29.25
CA GLY A 181 -13.20 -14.58 -29.14
C GLY A 181 -12.73 -13.47 -28.21
N ARG A 182 -12.86 -12.20 -28.63
CA ARG A 182 -12.65 -11.03 -27.76
C ARG A 182 -13.61 -11.13 -26.58
N ASP A 183 -13.08 -11.31 -25.38
CA ASP A 183 -13.84 -11.54 -24.14
C ASP A 183 -14.71 -10.30 -23.81
N GLY A 184 -16.02 -10.47 -23.77
CA GLY A 184 -16.97 -9.40 -23.43
C GLY A 184 -17.88 -8.94 -24.57
N LEU A 185 -17.68 -9.45 -25.77
CA LEU A 185 -18.52 -9.19 -26.95
C LEU A 185 -19.79 -10.03 -26.87
N GLY A 186 -20.93 -9.44 -27.24
CA GLY A 186 -22.25 -10.10 -27.17
C GLY A 186 -22.96 -9.97 -25.81
N ARG A 187 -22.37 -9.32 -24.80
CA ARG A 187 -23.02 -9.00 -23.52
C ARG A 187 -23.83 -7.71 -23.64
N GLU A 188 -24.89 -7.60 -22.83
CA GLU A 188 -25.58 -6.35 -22.63
C GLU A 188 -24.65 -5.35 -21.93
N ALA A 189 -24.55 -4.15 -22.47
CA ALA A 189 -23.81 -3.04 -21.93
C ALA A 189 -24.75 -1.90 -21.55
N ASN A 190 -24.49 -1.27 -20.43
CA ASN A 190 -25.15 -0.03 -20.08
C ASN A 190 -24.44 1.12 -20.81
N LEU A 191 -25.14 1.71 -21.77
CA LEU A 191 -24.68 2.86 -22.52
C LEU A 191 -25.21 4.13 -21.87
N THR A 192 -24.37 5.13 -21.78
CA THR A 192 -24.76 6.46 -21.30
C THR A 192 -24.30 7.54 -22.27
N TRP A 193 -24.82 8.74 -22.11
CA TRP A 193 -24.32 9.92 -22.82
C TRP A 193 -24.11 11.09 -21.88
N SER A 194 -23.14 11.91 -22.19
CA SER A 194 -22.85 13.15 -21.47
C SER A 194 -22.07 14.11 -22.36
N ASN A 195 -22.37 15.40 -22.30
CA ASN A 195 -21.55 16.43 -22.94
C ASN A 195 -20.29 16.73 -22.10
N THR A 196 -20.32 16.47 -20.80
CA THR A 196 -19.21 16.75 -19.90
C THR A 196 -18.57 15.46 -19.41
N LEU A 197 -17.27 15.48 -19.23
CA LEU A 197 -16.54 14.39 -18.64
C LEU A 197 -17.04 14.10 -17.21
N GLN A 198 -17.21 12.85 -16.85
CA GLN A 198 -17.66 12.44 -15.53
C GLN A 198 -16.59 12.75 -14.47
N LYS A 199 -17.01 13.15 -13.26
CA LYS A 199 -16.10 13.37 -12.14
C LYS A 199 -15.29 12.08 -11.86
N GLY A 200 -13.96 12.21 -11.68
CA GLY A 200 -13.09 11.06 -11.45
C GLY A 200 -12.71 10.27 -12.70
N SER A 201 -13.06 10.78 -13.90
CA SER A 201 -12.56 10.25 -15.17
C SER A 201 -11.55 11.22 -15.77
N GLU A 202 -10.50 10.67 -16.42
CA GLU A 202 -9.46 11.42 -17.13
C GLU A 202 -9.25 10.83 -18.51
N VAL A 203 -9.16 11.70 -19.53
CA VAL A 203 -8.87 11.24 -20.90
C VAL A 203 -7.37 10.98 -21.02
N ILE A 204 -7.00 9.73 -21.26
CA ILE A 204 -5.60 9.30 -21.40
C ILE A 204 -5.14 9.23 -22.87
N ALA A 205 -6.06 9.09 -23.81
CA ALA A 205 -5.77 9.10 -25.23
C ALA A 205 -6.93 9.68 -26.04
N GLY A 206 -6.62 10.39 -27.12
CA GLY A 206 -7.62 11.01 -27.99
C GLY A 206 -8.15 12.34 -27.45
N LYS A 207 -9.36 12.71 -27.86
CA LYS A 207 -10.03 13.95 -27.43
C LYS A 207 -11.48 13.65 -27.03
N TRP A 208 -11.92 14.32 -25.96
CA TRP A 208 -13.31 14.28 -25.55
C TRP A 208 -14.21 14.97 -26.57
N PHE A 209 -15.30 14.33 -27.00
CA PHE A 209 -16.20 14.88 -28.02
C PHE A 209 -16.99 16.12 -27.55
N GLY A 210 -17.20 16.29 -26.25
CA GLY A 210 -17.85 17.49 -25.68
C GLY A 210 -17.03 18.78 -25.78
N ASP A 211 -15.73 18.70 -26.02
CA ASP A 211 -14.84 19.86 -26.18
C ASP A 211 -14.85 20.44 -27.59
N ASN A 212 -15.47 19.75 -28.52
CA ASN A 212 -15.55 20.18 -29.90
C ASN A 212 -16.81 21.05 -30.11
N ASN A 213 -16.63 22.31 -30.44
CA ASN A 213 -17.70 23.22 -30.92
C ASN A 213 -18.05 22.87 -32.37
N TYR A 214 -18.89 21.86 -32.55
CA TYR A 214 -19.36 21.50 -33.87
C TYR A 214 -20.45 22.48 -34.33
N SER A 215 -20.33 23.01 -35.54
CA SER A 215 -21.39 23.77 -36.19
C SER A 215 -22.50 22.86 -36.66
N ASP A 216 -23.74 23.35 -36.73
CA ASP A 216 -24.91 22.60 -37.16
C ASP A 216 -24.80 22.00 -38.58
N THR A 217 -23.81 22.39 -39.37
CA THR A 217 -23.53 21.91 -40.72
C THR A 217 -22.90 20.50 -40.76
N GLU A 218 -22.49 19.95 -39.62
CA GLU A 218 -21.82 18.64 -39.52
C GLU A 218 -22.76 17.48 -39.11
N ALA A 219 -24.04 17.60 -39.45
CA ALA A 219 -25.06 16.59 -39.12
C ALA A 219 -24.78 15.17 -39.66
N GLN A 220 -23.90 15.02 -40.65
CA GLN A 220 -23.55 13.75 -41.29
C GLN A 220 -22.25 13.08 -40.76
N ARG A 221 -21.60 13.67 -39.76
CA ARG A 221 -20.39 13.05 -39.18
C ARG A 221 -20.74 11.77 -38.39
N PRO A 222 -19.84 10.78 -38.34
CA PRO A 222 -20.01 9.59 -37.54
C PRO A 222 -20.24 9.95 -36.06
N TYR A 223 -21.04 9.17 -35.34
CA TYR A 223 -21.23 9.29 -33.92
C TYR A 223 -19.93 8.92 -33.17
N GLU A 224 -19.72 9.54 -32.03
CA GLU A 224 -18.49 9.40 -31.25
C GLU A 224 -18.75 8.66 -29.92
N VAL A 225 -17.74 7.89 -29.49
CA VAL A 225 -17.76 7.21 -28.20
C VAL A 225 -16.44 7.33 -27.48
N SER A 226 -16.51 7.54 -26.18
CA SER A 226 -15.39 7.42 -25.26
C SER A 226 -15.47 6.08 -24.53
N ILE A 227 -14.38 5.33 -24.53
CA ILE A 227 -14.30 4.00 -23.91
C ILE A 227 -13.39 4.03 -22.68
N GLU A 228 -13.65 3.14 -21.73
CA GLU A 228 -12.81 2.98 -20.54
C GLU A 228 -11.57 2.15 -20.87
N GLU A 229 -10.43 2.50 -20.24
CA GLU A 229 -9.11 1.93 -20.52
C GLU A 229 -9.07 0.40 -20.37
N GLY A 230 -9.64 -0.16 -19.31
CA GLY A 230 -9.63 -1.61 -19.05
C GLY A 230 -10.44 -2.39 -20.09
N ILE A 231 -11.54 -1.81 -20.61
CA ILE A 231 -12.30 -2.37 -21.75
C ILE A 231 -11.47 -2.24 -23.01
N ALA A 232 -10.84 -1.07 -23.26
CA ALA A 232 -10.00 -0.86 -24.44
C ALA A 232 -8.88 -1.91 -24.51
N GLN A 233 -8.16 -2.13 -23.43
CA GLN A 233 -7.08 -3.12 -23.35
C GLN A 233 -7.60 -4.56 -23.53
N ARG A 234 -8.65 -4.93 -22.82
CA ARG A 234 -9.23 -6.29 -22.83
C ARG A 234 -9.77 -6.69 -24.18
N MET A 235 -10.39 -5.74 -24.89
CA MET A 235 -11.00 -5.95 -26.18
C MET A 235 -10.10 -5.52 -27.35
N GLN A 236 -8.85 -5.05 -27.05
CA GLN A 236 -7.91 -4.57 -28.05
C GLN A 236 -8.51 -3.49 -28.96
N LEU A 237 -9.22 -2.52 -28.34
CA LEU A 237 -9.83 -1.38 -29.03
C LEU A 237 -8.87 -0.19 -29.03
N GLY A 238 -8.77 0.47 -30.18
CA GLY A 238 -7.97 1.67 -30.39
C GLY A 238 -8.80 2.89 -30.78
N LEU A 239 -8.13 4.03 -30.84
CA LEU A 239 -8.73 5.25 -31.42
C LEU A 239 -9.06 5.03 -32.89
N GLY A 240 -10.26 5.43 -33.31
CA GLY A 240 -10.74 5.29 -34.69
C GLY A 240 -11.49 3.99 -34.95
N ASP A 241 -11.50 3.01 -34.05
CA ASP A 241 -12.27 1.79 -34.20
C ASP A 241 -13.77 2.08 -34.24
N LYS A 242 -14.47 1.41 -35.12
CA LYS A 242 -15.93 1.47 -35.28
C LYS A 242 -16.59 0.41 -34.38
N LEU A 243 -17.40 0.85 -33.44
CA LEU A 243 -18.17 -0.01 -32.54
C LEU A 243 -19.63 -0.04 -32.98
N THR A 244 -20.24 -1.22 -33.01
CA THR A 244 -21.66 -1.40 -33.36
C THR A 244 -22.43 -1.92 -32.16
N PHE A 245 -23.46 -1.18 -31.78
CA PHE A 245 -24.39 -1.54 -30.72
C PHE A 245 -25.78 -1.82 -31.28
N ASN A 246 -26.45 -2.84 -30.76
CA ASN A 246 -27.85 -3.11 -31.01
C ASN A 246 -28.67 -2.64 -29.82
N ILE A 247 -29.56 -1.66 -30.02
CA ILE A 247 -30.43 -1.07 -29.01
C ILE A 247 -31.88 -1.33 -29.40
N GLY A 248 -32.48 -2.33 -28.77
CA GLY A 248 -33.81 -2.83 -29.20
C GLY A 248 -33.74 -3.41 -30.60
N SER A 249 -34.39 -2.73 -31.57
CA SER A 249 -34.39 -3.12 -32.99
C SER A 249 -33.47 -2.27 -33.86
N GLU A 250 -32.82 -1.26 -33.32
CA GLU A 250 -31.98 -0.33 -34.08
C GLU A 250 -30.49 -0.61 -33.88
N ILE A 251 -29.72 -0.37 -34.93
CA ILE A 251 -28.27 -0.49 -34.93
C ILE A 251 -27.68 0.90 -34.85
N VAL A 252 -26.80 1.11 -33.82
CA VAL A 252 -26.07 2.37 -33.62
C VAL A 252 -24.59 2.09 -33.82
N GLU A 253 -23.99 2.80 -34.78
CA GLU A 253 -22.56 2.75 -35.06
C GLU A 253 -21.87 4.01 -34.51
N VAL A 254 -20.77 3.82 -33.81
CA VAL A 254 -20.01 4.89 -33.16
C VAL A 254 -18.51 4.68 -33.32
N ASN A 255 -17.74 5.74 -33.48
CA ASN A 255 -16.29 5.67 -33.60
C ASN A 255 -15.63 6.05 -32.28
N VAL A 256 -14.58 5.33 -31.90
CA VAL A 256 -13.80 5.60 -30.69
C VAL A 256 -12.96 6.85 -30.89
N THR A 257 -13.28 7.93 -30.18
CA THR A 257 -12.55 9.19 -30.25
C THR A 257 -11.69 9.46 -29.02
N SER A 258 -11.97 8.79 -27.90
CA SER A 258 -11.14 8.92 -26.71
C SER A 258 -11.15 7.64 -25.86
N ILE A 259 -10.05 7.42 -25.17
CA ILE A 259 -9.90 6.41 -24.13
C ILE A 259 -9.72 7.16 -22.82
N ARG A 260 -10.47 6.76 -21.79
CA ARG A 260 -10.45 7.41 -20.48
C ARG A 260 -10.13 6.43 -19.37
N ASN A 261 -9.39 6.91 -18.37
CA ASN A 261 -9.25 6.24 -17.10
C ASN A 261 -10.47 6.59 -16.23
N VAL A 262 -11.03 5.60 -15.56
CA VAL A 262 -12.22 5.74 -14.72
C VAL A 262 -11.90 5.24 -13.32
N ASN A 263 -12.11 6.08 -12.32
CA ASN A 263 -11.97 5.66 -10.94
C ASN A 263 -13.20 4.86 -10.48
N TRP A 264 -13.16 3.54 -10.65
CA TRP A 264 -14.22 2.62 -10.21
C TRP A 264 -14.44 2.59 -8.70
N GLN A 265 -13.48 3.10 -7.93
CA GLN A 265 -13.54 3.12 -6.47
C GLN A 265 -14.29 4.37 -5.94
N SER A 266 -14.63 5.32 -6.80
CA SER A 266 -15.27 6.58 -6.42
C SER A 266 -16.72 6.44 -5.91
N MET A 267 -17.29 5.23 -5.95
CA MET A 267 -18.70 4.97 -5.59
C MET A 267 -19.69 5.90 -6.31
N GLN A 268 -19.35 6.32 -7.52
CA GLN A 268 -20.24 7.06 -8.40
C GLN A 268 -20.69 6.16 -9.56
N PRO A 269 -21.86 6.45 -10.19
CA PRO A 269 -22.25 5.72 -11.39
C PRO A 269 -21.20 5.90 -12.49
N ASN A 270 -20.50 4.82 -12.81
CA ASN A 270 -19.46 4.78 -13.84
C ASN A 270 -19.91 3.88 -14.99
N PHE A 271 -19.42 4.18 -16.19
CA PHE A 271 -19.83 3.48 -17.40
C PHE A 271 -18.62 3.14 -18.27
N PHE A 272 -18.65 1.98 -18.91
CA PHE A 272 -17.60 1.57 -19.84
C PHE A 272 -17.64 2.38 -21.14
N PHE A 273 -18.86 2.69 -21.62
CA PHE A 273 -19.10 3.40 -22.88
C PHE A 273 -19.88 4.68 -22.59
N VAL A 274 -19.33 5.82 -22.96
CA VAL A 274 -20.02 7.10 -22.96
C VAL A 274 -20.11 7.57 -24.41
N ILE A 275 -21.33 7.65 -24.91
CA ILE A 275 -21.62 7.95 -26.31
C ILE A 275 -22.02 9.41 -26.43
N GLU A 276 -21.81 9.97 -27.60
CA GLU A 276 -22.28 11.31 -27.93
C GLU A 276 -23.80 11.40 -27.80
N PRO A 277 -24.37 12.44 -27.15
CA PRO A 277 -25.82 12.56 -26.94
C PRO A 277 -26.65 12.47 -28.21
N ARG A 278 -26.11 12.95 -29.33
CA ARG A 278 -26.82 12.94 -30.64
C ARG A 278 -27.19 11.52 -31.12
N ALA A 279 -26.35 10.53 -30.81
CA ALA A 279 -26.54 9.14 -31.19
C ALA A 279 -27.70 8.45 -30.45
N LEU A 280 -28.00 8.90 -29.23
CA LEU A 280 -28.94 8.22 -28.32
C LEU A 280 -30.20 9.01 -28.00
N LYS A 281 -30.38 10.21 -28.58
CA LYS A 281 -31.56 11.09 -28.32
C LYS A 281 -32.91 10.48 -28.73
N SER A 282 -32.93 9.57 -29.69
CA SER A 282 -34.15 8.91 -30.17
C SER A 282 -34.65 7.82 -29.21
N PHE A 283 -33.83 7.36 -28.30
CA PHE A 283 -34.16 6.28 -27.39
C PHE A 283 -34.70 6.83 -26.05
N ILE A 284 -35.58 6.06 -25.43
CA ILE A 284 -36.10 6.40 -24.09
C ILE A 284 -35.15 5.82 -23.02
N PRO A 285 -34.46 6.65 -22.27
CA PRO A 285 -33.54 6.19 -21.21
C PRO A 285 -34.29 5.84 -19.93
N THR A 286 -33.67 5.01 -19.15
CA THR A 286 -33.82 4.98 -17.70
C THR A 286 -32.71 5.80 -17.05
N TYR A 287 -32.93 6.30 -15.83
CA TYR A 287 -31.90 7.07 -15.14
C TYR A 287 -31.39 6.33 -13.93
N ILE A 288 -30.10 6.53 -13.68
CA ILE A 288 -29.41 6.12 -12.46
C ILE A 288 -28.98 7.37 -11.73
N SER A 289 -29.17 7.40 -10.42
CA SER A 289 -28.62 8.43 -9.54
C SER A 289 -28.12 7.82 -8.26
N SER A 290 -27.43 8.60 -7.47
CA SER A 290 -26.93 8.19 -6.17
C SER A 290 -27.16 9.27 -5.13
N PHE A 291 -27.18 8.88 -3.86
CA PHE A 291 -27.26 9.80 -2.75
C PHE A 291 -26.56 9.25 -1.52
N ASN A 292 -26.22 10.16 -0.62
CA ASN A 292 -25.69 9.79 0.69
C ASN A 292 -26.78 9.97 1.75
N LEU A 293 -27.01 8.93 2.55
CA LEU A 293 -27.86 9.00 3.73
C LEU A 293 -27.06 8.60 4.96
N PRO A 294 -26.87 9.51 5.93
CA PRO A 294 -26.15 9.20 7.16
C PRO A 294 -26.77 8.01 7.90
N THR A 295 -25.95 7.28 8.63
CA THR A 295 -26.36 6.04 9.33
C THR A 295 -27.50 6.28 10.33
N GLU A 296 -27.56 7.47 10.93
CA GLU A 296 -28.58 7.89 11.89
C GLU A 296 -29.97 8.00 11.23
N ARG A 297 -30.01 8.26 9.92
CA ARG A 297 -31.24 8.43 9.13
C ARG A 297 -31.64 7.20 8.32
N LYS A 298 -30.99 6.06 8.51
CA LYS A 298 -31.31 4.83 7.77
C LYS A 298 -32.77 4.39 7.89
N PHE A 299 -33.41 4.66 9.00
CA PHE A 299 -34.83 4.34 9.21
C PHE A 299 -35.75 5.13 8.30
N ASP A 300 -35.31 6.28 7.81
CA ASP A 300 -36.09 7.14 6.91
C ASP A 300 -36.15 6.60 5.47
N ILE A 301 -35.27 5.63 5.11
CA ILE A 301 -35.14 5.17 3.73
C ILE A 301 -36.43 4.55 3.17
N THR A 302 -37.15 3.79 4.00
CA THR A 302 -38.41 3.19 3.60
C THR A 302 -39.48 4.23 3.34
N GLN A 303 -39.56 5.25 4.17
CA GLN A 303 -40.49 6.36 4.03
C GLN A 303 -40.10 7.25 2.84
N LEU A 304 -38.83 7.48 2.63
CA LEU A 304 -38.29 8.26 1.52
C LEU A 304 -38.63 7.61 0.16
N MET A 305 -38.58 6.25 0.08
CA MET A 305 -38.80 5.51 -1.15
C MET A 305 -40.25 5.10 -1.38
N GLN A 306 -41.13 5.22 -0.39
CA GLN A 306 -42.54 4.80 -0.47
C GLN A 306 -43.28 5.35 -1.71
N PRO A 307 -43.14 6.63 -2.13
CA PRO A 307 -43.81 7.15 -3.32
C PRO A 307 -43.24 6.60 -4.65
N PHE A 308 -42.10 5.94 -4.64
CA PHE A 308 -41.36 5.54 -5.84
C PHE A 308 -41.14 4.03 -5.89
N ALA A 309 -42.22 3.27 -5.74
CA ALA A 309 -42.15 1.77 -5.68
C ALA A 309 -41.51 1.12 -6.93
N ASN A 310 -41.52 1.78 -8.08
CA ASN A 310 -40.95 1.28 -9.33
C ASN A 310 -39.45 1.59 -9.47
N VAL A 311 -38.90 2.44 -8.60
CA VAL A 311 -37.47 2.76 -8.58
C VAL A 311 -36.76 1.71 -7.72
N THR A 312 -35.76 1.09 -8.28
CA THR A 312 -34.96 0.09 -7.53
C THR A 312 -33.91 0.78 -6.71
N LEU A 313 -33.96 0.57 -5.39
CA LEU A 313 -32.95 1.02 -4.44
C LEU A 313 -31.88 -0.07 -4.27
N ILE A 314 -30.63 0.29 -4.44
CA ILE A 314 -29.48 -0.57 -4.15
C ILE A 314 -28.76 0.02 -2.94
N ASP A 315 -28.77 -0.71 -1.84
CA ASP A 315 -28.02 -0.39 -0.63
C ASP A 315 -26.61 -0.95 -0.73
N VAL A 316 -25.62 -0.08 -0.87
CA VAL A 316 -24.21 -0.45 -0.91
C VAL A 316 -23.52 -0.26 0.45
N ASP A 317 -24.20 0.37 1.41
CA ASP A 317 -23.64 0.62 2.74
C ASP A 317 -23.30 -0.69 3.47
N ALA A 318 -24.14 -1.71 3.33
CA ALA A 318 -23.87 -3.04 3.87
C ALA A 318 -22.57 -3.65 3.29
N ARG A 319 -22.33 -3.46 2.00
CA ARG A 319 -21.10 -3.90 1.33
C ARG A 319 -19.88 -3.10 1.75
N ILE A 320 -20.03 -1.77 1.87
CA ILE A 320 -18.97 -0.89 2.36
C ILE A 320 -18.59 -1.27 3.80
N ASN A 321 -19.58 -1.48 4.68
CA ASN A 321 -19.35 -1.89 6.06
C ASN A 321 -18.71 -3.28 6.15
N GLN A 322 -19.12 -4.22 5.30
CA GLN A 322 -18.47 -5.55 5.23
C GLN A 322 -16.98 -5.41 4.85
N LEU A 323 -16.67 -4.59 3.85
CA LEU A 323 -15.28 -4.32 3.45
C LEU A 323 -14.48 -3.63 4.57
N ARG A 324 -15.06 -2.63 5.24
CA ARG A 324 -14.45 -1.98 6.41
C ARG A 324 -14.12 -2.99 7.51
N ASN A 325 -15.03 -3.91 7.80
CA ASN A 325 -14.81 -4.96 8.80
C ASN A 325 -13.67 -5.90 8.40
N ILE A 326 -13.58 -6.28 7.12
CA ILE A 326 -12.46 -7.09 6.61
C ILE A 326 -11.14 -6.36 6.79
N VAL A 327 -11.07 -5.08 6.41
CA VAL A 327 -9.86 -4.25 6.59
C VAL A 327 -9.49 -4.13 8.07
N TYR A 328 -10.47 -3.93 8.94
CA TYR A 328 -10.25 -3.89 10.38
C TYR A 328 -9.69 -5.21 10.91
N GLN A 329 -10.26 -6.35 10.52
CA GLN A 329 -9.77 -7.68 10.91
C GLN A 329 -8.34 -7.94 10.41
N VAL A 330 -8.05 -7.59 9.15
CA VAL A 330 -6.70 -7.69 8.59
C VAL A 330 -5.73 -6.78 9.36
N SER A 331 -6.13 -5.55 9.68
CA SER A 331 -5.32 -4.62 10.47
C SER A 331 -5.00 -5.19 11.85
N MET A 332 -5.98 -5.78 12.54
CA MET A 332 -5.75 -6.44 13.83
C MET A 332 -4.79 -7.64 13.73
N ALA A 333 -4.92 -8.45 12.68
CA ALA A 333 -4.01 -9.58 12.45
C ALA A 333 -2.56 -9.09 12.22
N VAL A 334 -2.40 -8.03 11.43
CA VAL A 334 -1.10 -7.40 11.19
C VAL A 334 -0.53 -6.81 12.48
N GLU A 335 -1.36 -6.17 13.30
CA GLU A 335 -0.96 -5.63 14.61
C GLU A 335 -0.48 -6.73 15.58
N PHE A 336 -1.13 -7.88 15.57
CA PHE A 336 -0.68 -9.04 16.34
C PHE A 336 0.66 -9.56 15.84
N ILE A 337 0.87 -9.65 14.52
CA ILE A 337 2.17 -10.03 13.93
C ILE A 337 3.26 -9.03 14.33
N LEU A 338 2.97 -7.71 14.33
CA LEU A 338 3.90 -6.68 14.78
C LEU A 338 4.34 -6.90 16.23
N ILE A 339 3.42 -7.23 17.13
CA ILE A 339 3.72 -7.54 18.53
C ILE A 339 4.63 -8.77 18.63
N LEU A 340 4.36 -9.82 17.84
CA LEU A 340 5.21 -11.01 17.82
C LEU A 340 6.62 -10.71 17.29
N VAL A 341 6.73 -9.92 16.23
CA VAL A 341 8.03 -9.50 15.67
C VAL A 341 8.80 -8.67 16.68
N LEU A 342 8.13 -7.75 17.38
CA LEU A 342 8.74 -6.94 18.45
C LEU A 342 9.24 -7.83 19.60
N ALA A 343 8.43 -8.78 20.04
CA ALA A 343 8.81 -9.73 21.10
C ALA A 343 10.00 -10.61 20.67
N ALA A 344 9.99 -11.13 19.46
CA ALA A 344 11.09 -11.90 18.90
C ALA A 344 12.38 -11.06 18.81
N GLY A 345 12.28 -9.83 18.32
CA GLY A 345 13.40 -8.88 18.28
C GLY A 345 13.95 -8.58 19.68
N ALA A 346 13.09 -8.38 20.67
CA ALA A 346 13.51 -8.18 22.05
C ALA A 346 14.24 -9.40 22.62
N LEU A 347 13.77 -10.61 22.34
CA LEU A 347 14.44 -11.85 22.75
C LEU A 347 15.81 -12.00 22.11
N VAL A 348 15.95 -11.72 20.81
CA VAL A 348 17.23 -11.72 20.11
C VAL A 348 18.20 -10.72 20.74
N LEU A 349 17.73 -9.52 21.08
CA LEU A 349 18.50 -8.49 21.74
C LEU A 349 19.00 -8.96 23.11
N ILE A 350 18.13 -9.52 23.94
CA ILE A 350 18.47 -10.06 25.26
C ILE A 350 19.51 -11.19 25.12
N ALA A 351 19.31 -12.10 24.17
CA ALA A 351 20.25 -13.20 23.92
C ALA A 351 21.65 -12.70 23.51
N GLN A 352 21.72 -11.66 22.66
CA GLN A 352 22.99 -11.07 22.26
C GLN A 352 23.69 -10.34 23.41
N VAL A 353 22.93 -9.61 24.25
CA VAL A 353 23.49 -8.99 25.45
C VAL A 353 24.03 -10.08 26.38
N GLN A 354 23.32 -11.17 26.59
CA GLN A 354 23.76 -12.28 27.43
C GLN A 354 25.02 -12.96 26.86
N ALA A 355 25.09 -13.20 25.55
CA ALA A 355 26.26 -13.80 24.91
C ALA A 355 27.53 -12.95 25.08
N SER A 356 27.42 -11.62 25.17
CA SER A 356 28.55 -10.71 25.37
C SER A 356 28.87 -10.47 26.87
N MET A 357 28.16 -11.16 27.77
CA MET A 357 28.19 -10.88 29.21
C MET A 357 29.57 -11.13 29.86
N ASP A 358 30.18 -12.28 29.54
CA ASP A 358 31.47 -12.70 30.14
C ASP A 358 32.59 -11.72 29.84
N GLU A 359 32.68 -11.28 28.60
CA GLU A 359 33.68 -10.30 28.18
C GLU A 359 33.40 -8.90 28.80
N ARG A 360 32.12 -8.51 28.93
CA ARG A 360 31.74 -7.27 29.62
C ARG A 360 32.07 -7.30 31.09
N GLN A 361 31.93 -8.46 31.76
CA GLN A 361 32.32 -8.63 33.16
C GLN A 361 33.80 -8.34 33.36
N GLN A 362 34.69 -8.90 32.52
CA GLN A 362 36.11 -8.68 32.58
C GLN A 362 36.47 -7.19 32.43
N GLU A 363 35.92 -6.50 31.43
CA GLU A 363 36.18 -5.07 31.24
C GLU A 363 35.69 -4.22 32.40
N LEU A 364 34.49 -4.51 32.93
CA LEU A 364 33.93 -3.77 34.07
C LEU A 364 34.76 -3.98 35.36
N ALA A 365 35.31 -5.19 35.57
CA ALA A 365 36.19 -5.50 36.67
C ALA A 365 37.47 -4.68 36.55
N ILE A 366 38.13 -4.63 35.41
CA ILE A 366 39.34 -3.84 35.16
C ILE A 366 39.07 -2.35 35.38
N LEU A 367 37.95 -1.79 34.89
CA LEU A 367 37.61 -0.39 35.11
C LEU A 367 37.38 -0.06 36.60
N ARG A 368 36.79 -0.99 37.35
CA ARG A 368 36.57 -0.81 38.82
C ARG A 368 37.87 -0.90 39.60
N THR A 369 38.77 -1.80 39.22
CA THR A 369 40.09 -1.88 39.88
C THR A 369 40.94 -0.63 39.62
N LEU A 370 40.76 0.04 38.48
CA LEU A 370 41.38 1.32 38.15
C LEU A 370 40.68 2.52 38.83
N GLY A 371 39.67 2.29 39.69
CA GLY A 371 39.02 3.32 40.48
C GLY A 371 37.83 4.03 39.83
N ALA A 372 37.29 3.52 38.70
CA ALA A 372 36.13 4.11 38.06
C ALA A 372 34.87 4.01 38.93
N LYS A 373 34.18 5.15 39.15
CA LYS A 373 32.92 5.18 39.92
C LYS A 373 31.84 4.36 39.26
N GLY A 374 31.11 3.53 40.02
CA GLY A 374 30.06 2.67 39.51
C GLY A 374 28.93 3.42 38.73
N ARG A 375 28.70 4.70 39.09
CA ARG A 375 27.75 5.57 38.34
C ARG A 375 28.25 5.91 36.92
N LEU A 376 29.56 6.14 36.77
CA LEU A 376 30.17 6.40 35.46
C LEU A 376 30.08 5.17 34.54
N ILE A 377 30.35 3.99 35.09
CA ILE A 377 30.28 2.71 34.38
C ILE A 377 28.85 2.44 33.91
N ARG A 378 27.86 2.60 34.81
CA ARG A 378 26.45 2.44 34.44
C ARG A 378 26.03 3.38 33.32
N ALA A 379 26.35 4.65 33.45
CA ALA A 379 26.04 5.64 32.43
C ALA A 379 26.70 5.31 31.08
N SER A 380 27.95 4.85 31.07
CA SER A 380 28.65 4.50 29.82
C SER A 380 28.01 3.31 29.09
N VAL A 381 27.53 2.30 29.83
CA VAL A 381 26.80 1.16 29.22
C VAL A 381 25.46 1.59 28.64
N VAL A 382 24.70 2.40 29.37
CA VAL A 382 23.41 2.91 28.85
C VAL A 382 23.62 3.78 27.63
N PHE A 383 24.61 4.68 27.62
CA PHE A 383 24.93 5.48 26.43
C PHE A 383 25.38 4.63 25.25
N GLU A 384 26.12 3.55 25.46
CA GLU A 384 26.52 2.60 24.41
C GLU A 384 25.28 2.03 23.71
N PHE A 385 24.31 1.51 24.46
CA PHE A 385 23.06 0.94 23.88
C PHE A 385 22.19 2.02 23.25
N ILE A 386 22.11 3.23 23.80
CA ILE A 386 21.40 4.36 23.19
C ILE A 386 22.01 4.70 21.83
N ILE A 387 23.32 4.82 21.74
CA ILE A 387 24.03 5.13 20.49
C ILE A 387 23.76 4.04 19.44
N ILE A 388 23.89 2.76 19.82
CA ILE A 388 23.60 1.62 18.94
C ILE A 388 22.16 1.69 18.47
N GLY A 389 21.20 1.97 19.37
CA GLY A 389 19.78 2.08 19.04
C GLY A 389 19.46 3.25 18.09
N VAL A 390 20.05 4.43 18.32
CA VAL A 390 19.89 5.60 17.43
C VAL A 390 20.40 5.28 16.02
N VAL A 391 21.59 4.72 15.94
CA VAL A 391 22.22 4.39 14.65
C VAL A 391 21.45 3.30 13.91
N ALA A 392 21.07 2.23 14.63
CA ALA A 392 20.26 1.16 14.05
C ALA A 392 18.91 1.69 13.53
N GLY A 393 18.25 2.55 14.32
CA GLY A 393 16.98 3.18 13.94
C GLY A 393 17.10 4.11 12.73
N ALA A 394 18.16 4.92 12.66
CA ALA A 394 18.39 5.80 11.51
C ALA A 394 18.62 5.02 10.21
N ILE A 395 19.40 3.95 10.28
CA ILE A 395 19.66 3.10 9.12
C ILE A 395 18.41 2.31 8.73
N ALA A 396 17.68 1.81 9.73
CA ALA A 396 16.40 1.13 9.49
C ALA A 396 15.39 2.06 8.81
N ALA A 397 15.32 3.33 9.20
CA ALA A 397 14.46 4.32 8.54
C ALA A 397 14.86 4.54 7.08
N ALA A 398 16.15 4.73 6.79
CA ALA A 398 16.62 4.89 5.42
C ALA A 398 16.36 3.66 4.53
N ALA A 399 16.62 2.47 5.05
CA ALA A 399 16.37 1.23 4.34
C ALA A 399 14.86 0.96 4.15
N ASN A 400 14.05 1.31 5.14
CA ASN A 400 12.59 1.25 5.07
C ASN A 400 12.05 2.16 3.97
N GLU A 401 12.49 3.42 3.89
CA GLU A 401 12.07 4.37 2.87
C GLU A 401 12.41 3.87 1.46
N PHE A 402 13.62 3.35 1.27
CA PHE A 402 14.02 2.76 0.00
C PHE A 402 13.15 1.54 -0.37
N SER A 403 12.89 0.67 0.59
CA SER A 403 12.06 -0.53 0.37
C SER A 403 10.62 -0.16 0.04
N LEU A 404 10.05 0.81 0.76
CA LEU A 404 8.69 1.31 0.52
C LEU A 404 8.57 1.98 -0.84
N TYR A 405 9.53 2.83 -1.22
CA TYR A 405 9.56 3.43 -2.54
C TYR A 405 9.49 2.37 -3.65
N MET A 406 10.31 1.32 -3.54
CA MET A 406 10.31 0.22 -4.50
C MET A 406 8.99 -0.57 -4.49
N LEU A 407 8.44 -0.87 -3.32
CA LEU A 407 7.17 -1.58 -3.18
C LEU A 407 6.00 -0.77 -3.74
N GLN A 408 5.89 0.50 -3.37
CA GLN A 408 4.81 1.39 -3.81
C GLN A 408 4.82 1.57 -5.32
N THR A 409 5.99 1.89 -5.92
CA THR A 409 6.08 2.22 -7.34
C THR A 409 6.05 0.99 -8.25
N GLN A 410 6.76 -0.09 -7.91
CA GLN A 410 6.95 -1.24 -8.80
C GLN A 410 5.90 -2.34 -8.64
N ILE A 411 5.29 -2.45 -7.45
CA ILE A 411 4.38 -3.55 -7.14
C ILE A 411 2.95 -3.06 -7.01
N PHE A 412 2.73 -2.05 -6.18
CA PHE A 412 1.39 -1.55 -5.90
C PHE A 412 0.92 -0.46 -6.88
N GLN A 413 1.81 0.05 -7.74
CA GLN A 413 1.52 1.14 -8.70
C GLN A 413 0.88 2.36 -8.01
N MET A 414 1.30 2.63 -6.78
CA MET A 414 0.84 3.74 -5.96
C MET A 414 1.80 4.93 -6.10
N PRO A 415 1.30 6.17 -5.93
CA PRO A 415 2.19 7.31 -5.86
C PRO A 415 3.14 7.16 -4.67
N ALA A 416 4.43 7.41 -4.91
CA ALA A 416 5.44 7.36 -3.86
C ALA A 416 5.19 8.48 -2.85
N SER A 417 5.10 8.12 -1.57
CA SER A 417 4.99 9.04 -0.45
C SER A 417 6.29 9.02 0.37
N LEU A 418 6.76 10.19 0.79
CA LEU A 418 7.91 10.33 1.69
C LEU A 418 7.41 10.40 3.13
N HIS A 419 7.93 9.55 3.99
CA HIS A 419 7.51 9.41 5.39
C HIS A 419 8.55 10.02 6.34
N LEU A 420 8.73 11.34 6.27
CA LEU A 420 9.75 12.07 7.05
C LEU A 420 9.62 11.90 8.57
N GLU A 421 8.44 11.63 9.06
CA GLU A 421 8.17 11.38 10.48
C GLU A 421 8.93 10.15 11.02
N TYR A 422 9.06 9.08 10.23
CA TYR A 422 9.79 7.89 10.66
C TYR A 422 11.31 8.07 10.72
N TRP A 423 11.86 9.10 10.06
CA TRP A 423 13.27 9.46 10.19
C TRP A 423 13.63 9.99 11.59
N ILE A 424 12.64 10.47 12.34
CA ILE A 424 12.80 10.90 13.74
C ILE A 424 12.32 9.81 14.69
N ILE A 425 11.15 9.22 14.40
CA ILE A 425 10.52 8.20 15.26
C ILE A 425 11.41 6.96 15.39
N ALA A 426 11.98 6.47 14.30
CA ALA A 426 12.76 5.24 14.33
C ALA A 426 14.06 5.34 15.14
N PRO A 427 14.90 6.38 15.00
CA PRO A 427 16.07 6.56 15.87
C PRO A 427 15.70 6.73 17.35
N VAL A 428 14.62 7.48 17.65
CA VAL A 428 14.15 7.68 19.03
C VAL A 428 13.61 6.37 19.63
N ALA A 429 12.77 5.66 18.90
CA ALA A 429 12.25 4.36 19.33
C ALA A 429 13.37 3.33 19.47
N GLY A 430 14.32 3.28 18.53
CA GLY A 430 15.52 2.45 18.62
C GLY A 430 16.34 2.75 19.87
N ALA A 431 16.59 4.03 20.16
CA ALA A 431 17.30 4.46 21.36
C ALA A 431 16.60 4.00 22.65
N LEU A 432 15.27 4.16 22.72
CA LEU A 432 14.47 3.78 23.88
C LEU A 432 14.43 2.25 24.05
N VAL A 433 14.06 1.52 23.00
CA VAL A 433 13.91 0.06 23.08
C VAL A 433 15.26 -0.61 23.35
N VAL A 434 16.29 -0.29 22.55
CA VAL A 434 17.62 -0.87 22.71
C VAL A 434 18.27 -0.41 24.01
N GLY A 435 18.10 0.86 24.39
CA GLY A 435 18.62 1.42 25.66
C GLY A 435 17.99 0.74 26.86
N ILE A 436 16.66 0.59 26.91
CA ILE A 436 15.95 -0.06 28.03
C ILE A 436 16.31 -1.54 28.11
N LEU A 437 16.21 -2.28 27.00
CA LEU A 437 16.49 -3.72 26.99
C LEU A 437 17.96 -4.02 27.28
N GLY A 438 18.88 -3.20 26.76
CA GLY A 438 20.31 -3.30 27.07
C GLY A 438 20.60 -2.99 28.53
N ALA A 439 19.98 -1.96 29.10
CA ALA A 439 20.12 -1.63 30.53
C ALA A 439 19.56 -2.77 31.41
N LEU A 440 18.38 -3.33 31.07
CA LEU A 440 17.77 -4.45 31.79
C LEU A 440 18.63 -5.71 31.70
N GLY A 441 19.16 -6.04 30.52
CA GLY A 441 20.05 -7.17 30.31
C GLY A 441 21.33 -7.09 31.13
N CYS A 442 21.90 -5.88 31.26
CA CYS A 442 23.09 -5.64 32.04
C CYS A 442 22.83 -5.33 33.52
N TRP A 443 21.58 -5.21 33.98
CA TRP A 443 21.22 -4.79 35.33
C TRP A 443 21.90 -5.62 36.42
N ARG A 444 21.90 -6.92 36.28
CA ARG A 444 22.50 -7.88 37.22
C ARG A 444 24.02 -7.64 37.37
N LEU A 445 24.73 -7.38 36.27
CA LEU A 445 26.16 -7.04 36.27
C LEU A 445 26.44 -5.69 36.92
N LEU A 446 25.60 -4.72 36.66
CA LEU A 446 25.75 -3.36 37.15
C LEU A 446 25.50 -3.25 38.68
N SER A 447 24.78 -4.24 39.26
CA SER A 447 24.46 -4.32 40.69
C SER A 447 25.49 -5.13 41.51
N LEU A 448 26.36 -5.94 40.87
CA LEU A 448 27.36 -6.77 41.56
C LEU A 448 28.46 -5.89 42.24
N ASN A 449 28.86 -6.29 43.45
CA ASN A 449 29.98 -5.67 44.18
C ASN A 449 31.34 -6.11 43.60
N THR A 450 32.36 -5.24 43.70
CA THR A 450 33.72 -5.47 43.17
C THR A 450 34.33 -6.78 43.64
N SER A 451 34.09 -7.18 44.90
CA SER A 451 34.58 -8.44 45.49
C SER A 451 33.93 -9.68 44.86
N GLN A 452 32.67 -9.61 44.45
CA GLN A 452 31.98 -10.69 43.80
C GLN A 452 32.42 -10.87 42.33
N LEU A 453 32.71 -9.74 41.64
CA LEU A 453 33.23 -9.76 40.26
C LEU A 453 34.64 -10.39 40.21
N LEU A 454 35.52 -10.07 41.16
CA LEU A 454 36.86 -10.66 41.22
C LEU A 454 36.84 -12.15 41.58
N ARG A 455 35.89 -12.60 42.40
CA ARG A 455 35.74 -14.00 42.81
C ARG A 455 35.20 -14.92 41.70
N GLN A 456 34.53 -14.36 40.71
CA GLN A 456 34.03 -15.09 39.54
C GLN A 456 35.06 -15.20 38.39
N MET A 457 36.18 -14.45 38.51
CA MET A 457 37.28 -14.48 37.52
C MET A 457 38.42 -15.43 37.91
N VAL A 458 38.41 -15.94 39.13
CA VAL A 458 39.29 -16.99 39.63
C VAL A 458 38.56 -18.31 39.70
#